data_f63d5a3a340d988a2783798e5370dabb
#
_entry.id   f63d5a3a340d988a2783798e5370dabb
#
_cell.length_a   1.000
_cell.length_b   1.000
_cell.length_c   1.000
_cell.angle_alpha   90.00
_cell.angle_beta   90.00
_cell.angle_gamma   90.00
#
_symmetry.space_group_name_H-M   'P 1'
#
loop_
_entity.id
_entity.type
_entity.pdbx_description
1 polymer ?
#
loop_
_entity_poly.entity_id
_entity_poly.type
_entity_poly.pdbx_seq_one_letter_code
_entity_poly.pdbx_strand_id
1 'polypeptide(L)'
;MADRILVVDDEKDVVETLKTRLLKEGYEVTVAFDGEEALLKVKADNPDIILLDLMLPKLNGFEVLKEIREKHKDKWRPVIIISAQTELDTVSKGYNLEADHFLTKPCTMENVLRGIRIMLSLIPLRKEE
;
A
#
# COMPACT_ATOMS: atom_id res chain seq x y z
N MET A 1 -11.92 16.23 4.30
CA MET A 1 -11.87 14.96 5.04
C MET A 1 -10.50 14.34 4.88
N ALA A 2 -10.06 13.63 5.90
CA ALA A 2 -8.75 12.99 5.87
C ALA A 2 -8.75 11.80 4.91
N ASP A 3 -7.63 11.62 4.19
CA ASP A 3 -7.44 10.44 3.38
C ASP A 3 -7.14 9.23 4.26
N ARG A 4 -7.60 8.07 3.83
CA ARG A 4 -7.42 6.80 4.55
C ARG A 4 -6.30 6.00 3.95
N ILE A 5 -5.36 5.59 4.79
CA ILE A 5 -4.21 4.80 4.39
C ILE A 5 -4.29 3.42 5.03
N LEU A 6 -4.18 2.38 4.21
CA LEU A 6 -4.04 1.01 4.71
C LEU A 6 -2.57 0.65 4.67
N VAL A 7 -2.01 0.28 5.82
CA VAL A 7 -0.63 -0.16 5.95
C VAL A 7 -0.62 -1.68 6.10
N VAL A 8 0.04 -2.39 5.19
CA VAL A 8 0.10 -3.85 5.18
C VAL A 8 1.55 -4.31 5.31
N ASP A 9 1.91 -4.84 6.46
CA ASP A 9 3.25 -5.35 6.75
C ASP A 9 3.13 -6.28 7.96
N ASP A 10 3.89 -7.36 8.00
CA ASP A 10 3.83 -8.30 9.11
C ASP A 10 4.76 -7.93 10.29
N GLU A 11 5.62 -6.94 10.09
CA GLU A 11 6.51 -6.46 11.15
C GLU A 11 5.82 -5.37 11.98
N LYS A 12 5.47 -5.72 13.21
CA LYS A 12 4.70 -4.81 14.08
C LYS A 12 5.39 -3.47 14.33
N ASP A 13 6.72 -3.48 14.48
CA ASP A 13 7.47 -2.25 14.73
C ASP A 13 7.40 -1.30 13.52
N VAL A 14 7.47 -1.84 12.31
CA VAL A 14 7.36 -1.07 11.08
C VAL A 14 5.96 -0.44 11.00
N VAL A 15 4.93 -1.25 11.25
CA VAL A 15 3.54 -0.80 11.22
C VAL A 15 3.30 0.33 12.23
N GLU A 16 3.77 0.16 13.47
CA GLU A 16 3.58 1.16 14.52
C GLU A 16 4.30 2.48 14.18
N THR A 17 5.52 2.39 13.65
CA THR A 17 6.27 3.58 13.26
C THR A 17 5.55 4.35 12.15
N LEU A 18 5.09 3.63 11.12
CA LEU A 18 4.35 4.24 10.02
C LEU A 18 3.03 4.83 10.50
N LYS A 19 2.28 4.08 11.29
CA LYS A 19 0.99 4.53 11.81
C LYS A 19 1.12 5.81 12.62
N THR A 20 2.07 5.84 13.56
CA THR A 20 2.28 7.01 14.41
C THR A 20 2.56 8.26 13.59
N ARG A 21 3.46 8.16 12.62
CA ARG A 21 3.82 9.31 11.78
C ARG A 21 2.68 9.73 10.87
N LEU A 22 1.98 8.78 10.27
CA LEU A 22 0.88 9.08 9.35
C LEU A 22 -0.28 9.76 10.08
N LEU A 23 -0.58 9.31 11.30
CA LEU A 23 -1.60 9.97 12.12
C LEU A 23 -1.21 11.42 12.42
N LYS A 24 0.08 11.68 12.69
CA LYS A 24 0.56 13.06 12.93
C LYS A 24 0.40 13.93 11.70
N GLU A 25 0.50 13.35 10.51
CA GLU A 25 0.34 14.09 9.25
C GLU A 25 -1.12 14.32 8.89
N GLY A 26 -2.05 13.87 9.73
CA GLY A 26 -3.48 14.11 9.53
C GLY A 26 -4.22 13.03 8.76
N TYR A 27 -3.58 11.89 8.47
CA TYR A 27 -4.24 10.78 7.78
C TYR A 27 -5.00 9.89 8.75
N GLU A 28 -6.02 9.22 8.25
CA GLU A 28 -6.65 8.10 8.96
C GLU A 28 -5.87 6.85 8.57
N VAL A 29 -5.62 5.97 9.51
CA VAL A 29 -4.77 4.78 9.28
C VAL A 29 -5.46 3.51 9.71
N THR A 30 -5.48 2.52 8.82
CA THR A 30 -5.89 1.16 9.11
C THR A 30 -4.68 0.27 8.88
N VAL A 31 -4.54 -0.79 9.65
CA VAL A 31 -3.39 -1.68 9.53
C VAL A 31 -3.84 -3.12 9.28
N ALA A 32 -3.00 -3.87 8.57
CA ALA A 32 -3.18 -5.30 8.36
C ALA A 32 -1.81 -5.97 8.45
N PHE A 33 -1.77 -7.14 9.05
CA PHE A 33 -0.51 -7.86 9.30
C PHE A 33 -0.31 -9.06 8.39
N ASP A 34 -1.30 -9.39 7.58
CA ASP A 34 -1.20 -10.45 6.58
C ASP A 34 -2.11 -10.13 5.38
N GLY A 35 -1.99 -10.94 4.33
CA GLY A 35 -2.71 -10.67 3.09
C GLY A 35 -4.22 -10.84 3.17
N GLU A 36 -4.68 -11.80 3.96
CA GLU A 36 -6.12 -12.01 4.15
C GLU A 36 -6.75 -10.83 4.88
N GLU A 37 -6.10 -10.38 5.95
CA GLU A 37 -6.55 -9.22 6.71
C GLU A 37 -6.57 -7.98 5.82
N ALA A 38 -5.55 -7.83 4.96
CA ALA A 38 -5.47 -6.70 4.05
C ALA A 38 -6.71 -6.63 3.15
N LEU A 39 -7.13 -7.74 2.57
CA LEU A 39 -8.29 -7.77 1.69
C LEU A 39 -9.58 -7.47 2.44
N LEU A 40 -9.71 -7.96 3.66
CA LEU A 40 -10.86 -7.64 4.51
C LEU A 40 -10.91 -6.14 4.80
N LYS A 41 -9.76 -5.52 5.08
CA LYS A 41 -9.68 -4.09 5.37
C LYS A 41 -9.97 -3.22 4.14
N VAL A 42 -9.55 -3.66 2.96
CA VAL A 42 -9.89 -2.94 1.72
C VAL A 42 -11.40 -2.85 1.58
N LYS A 43 -12.09 -3.95 1.81
CA LYS A 43 -13.55 -4.00 1.71
C LYS A 43 -14.23 -3.21 2.83
N ALA A 44 -13.79 -3.39 4.07
CA ALA A 44 -14.45 -2.82 5.25
C ALA A 44 -14.20 -1.32 5.41
N ASP A 45 -12.96 -0.88 5.20
CA ASP A 45 -12.55 0.48 5.50
C ASP A 45 -12.37 1.37 4.28
N ASN A 46 -12.43 0.80 3.08
CA ASN A 46 -12.39 1.55 1.82
C ASN A 46 -11.23 2.56 1.78
N PRO A 47 -9.98 2.10 1.89
CA PRO A 47 -8.83 3.01 1.92
C PRO A 47 -8.65 3.75 0.60
N ASP A 48 -8.02 4.92 0.68
CA ASP A 48 -7.72 5.74 -0.49
C ASP A 48 -6.37 5.37 -1.10
N ILE A 49 -5.45 4.87 -0.29
CA ILE A 49 -4.12 4.45 -0.72
C ILE A 49 -3.65 3.27 0.15
N ILE A 50 -2.85 2.39 -0.43
CA ILE A 50 -2.36 1.20 0.25
C ILE A 50 -0.83 1.17 0.20
N LEU A 51 -0.21 0.98 1.37
CA LEU A 51 1.22 0.69 1.49
C LEU A 51 1.34 -0.81 1.71
N LEU A 52 2.01 -1.51 0.81
CA LEU A 52 1.97 -2.97 0.77
C LEU A 52 3.37 -3.59 0.71
N ASP A 53 3.69 -4.43 1.69
CA ASP A 53 4.87 -5.28 1.63
C ASP A 53 4.55 -6.52 0.80
N LEU A 54 5.51 -6.96 0.00
CA LEU A 54 5.33 -8.17 -0.83
C LEU A 54 5.48 -9.46 -0.03
N MET A 55 6.29 -9.46 1.02
CA MET A 55 6.54 -10.65 1.84
C MET A 55 5.59 -10.70 3.02
N LEU A 56 4.45 -11.33 2.81
CA LEU A 56 3.40 -11.45 3.82
C LEU A 56 3.04 -12.92 4.07
N PRO A 57 2.64 -13.26 5.30
CA PRO A 57 2.08 -14.58 5.57
C PRO A 57 0.69 -14.71 4.95
N LYS A 58 0.23 -15.93 4.78
CA LYS A 58 -1.07 -16.32 4.22
C LYS A 58 -1.17 -16.01 2.73
N LEU A 59 -1.60 -14.80 2.36
CA LEU A 59 -1.56 -14.32 0.98
C LEU A 59 -0.39 -13.36 0.83
N ASN A 60 0.51 -13.61 -0.11
CA ASN A 60 1.63 -12.72 -0.34
C ASN A 60 1.16 -11.42 -1.01
N GLY A 61 2.05 -10.42 -1.03
CA GLY A 61 1.69 -9.10 -1.54
C GLY A 61 1.26 -9.08 -3.01
N PHE A 62 1.77 -10.00 -3.82
CA PHE A 62 1.36 -10.11 -5.24
C PHE A 62 -0.09 -10.52 -5.36
N GLU A 63 -0.49 -11.51 -4.59
CA GLU A 63 -1.85 -12.00 -4.58
C GLU A 63 -2.81 -10.94 -4.08
N VAL A 64 -2.39 -10.18 -3.05
CA VAL A 64 -3.16 -9.06 -2.52
C VAL A 64 -3.36 -8.01 -3.61
N LEU A 65 -2.28 -7.60 -4.28
CA LEU A 65 -2.35 -6.60 -5.34
C LEU A 65 -3.27 -7.04 -6.47
N LYS A 66 -3.12 -8.28 -6.90
CA LYS A 66 -3.96 -8.85 -7.96
C LYS A 66 -5.44 -8.82 -7.58
N GLU A 67 -5.77 -9.23 -6.36
CA GLU A 67 -7.15 -9.21 -5.88
C GLU A 67 -7.72 -7.78 -5.85
N ILE A 68 -6.92 -6.82 -5.39
CA ILE A 68 -7.34 -5.41 -5.36
C ILE A 68 -7.67 -4.93 -6.78
N ARG A 69 -6.81 -5.24 -7.75
CA ARG A 69 -6.99 -4.78 -9.13
C ARG A 69 -8.14 -5.48 -9.85
N GLU A 70 -8.38 -6.75 -9.54
CA GLU A 70 -9.43 -7.54 -10.18
C GLU A 70 -10.80 -7.38 -9.53
N LYS A 71 -10.84 -7.32 -8.19
CA LYS A 71 -12.11 -7.40 -7.45
C LYS A 71 -12.54 -6.11 -6.77
N HIS A 72 -11.67 -5.11 -6.68
CA HIS A 72 -11.97 -3.84 -6.04
C HIS A 72 -11.81 -2.68 -7.02
N LYS A 73 -12.55 -2.76 -8.13
CA LYS A 73 -12.48 -1.80 -9.23
C LYS A 73 -13.40 -0.59 -9.06
N ASP A 74 -14.15 -0.56 -7.97
CA ASP A 74 -15.10 0.52 -7.67
C ASP A 74 -14.44 1.89 -7.65
N LYS A 75 -13.17 1.92 -7.30
CA LYS A 75 -12.36 3.13 -7.39
C LYS A 75 -10.89 2.75 -7.57
N TRP A 76 -10.12 3.67 -8.18
CA TRP A 76 -8.68 3.49 -8.27
C TRP A 76 -8.05 3.82 -6.91
N ARG A 77 -7.34 2.84 -6.37
CA ARG A 77 -6.55 3.02 -5.15
C ARG A 77 -5.10 2.87 -5.53
N PRO A 78 -4.29 3.94 -5.40
CA PRO A 78 -2.85 3.77 -5.63
C PRO A 78 -2.28 2.79 -4.60
N VAL A 79 -1.37 1.94 -5.07
CA VAL A 79 -0.68 0.97 -4.22
C VAL A 79 0.81 1.26 -4.31
N ILE A 80 1.42 1.54 -3.16
CA ILE A 80 2.87 1.72 -3.03
C ILE A 80 3.44 0.43 -2.46
N ILE A 81 4.28 -0.25 -3.23
CA ILE A 81 4.98 -1.44 -2.76
C ILE A 81 6.21 -0.98 -1.98
N ILE A 82 6.36 -1.48 -0.75
CA ILE A 82 7.54 -1.21 0.08
C ILE A 82 8.17 -2.55 0.42
N SER A 83 9.30 -2.87 -0.20
CA SER A 83 9.89 -4.21 -0.05
C SER A 83 11.39 -4.18 -0.23
N ALA A 84 12.07 -5.29 0.10
CA ALA A 84 13.51 -5.39 -0.07
C ALA A 84 13.88 -5.42 -1.56
N GLN A 85 15.06 -4.93 -1.89
CA GLN A 85 15.54 -4.86 -3.27
C GLN A 85 15.52 -6.21 -3.99
N THR A 86 15.91 -7.28 -3.29
CA THR A 86 15.93 -8.62 -3.87
C THR A 86 14.54 -9.10 -4.28
N GLU A 87 13.54 -8.73 -3.51
CA GLU A 87 12.15 -9.08 -3.80
C GLU A 87 11.64 -8.29 -5.01
N LEU A 88 11.97 -6.98 -5.06
CA LEU A 88 11.59 -6.13 -6.18
C LEU A 88 12.25 -6.58 -7.48
N ASP A 89 13.51 -7.01 -7.42
CA ASP A 89 14.23 -7.51 -8.60
C ASP A 89 13.60 -8.79 -9.14
N THR A 90 13.21 -9.69 -8.24
CA THR A 90 12.54 -10.94 -8.64
C THR A 90 11.23 -10.64 -9.34
N VAL A 91 10.49 -9.70 -8.81
CA VAL A 91 9.19 -9.29 -9.31
C VAL A 91 9.29 -8.68 -10.70
N SER A 92 10.20 -7.72 -10.87
CA SER A 92 10.29 -6.98 -12.13
C SER A 92 10.68 -7.86 -13.31
N LYS A 93 11.26 -9.03 -13.04
CA LYS A 93 11.66 -9.98 -14.08
C LYS A 93 10.55 -10.88 -14.58
N GLY A 94 9.51 -11.10 -13.78
CA GLY A 94 8.52 -12.11 -14.10
C GLY A 94 7.07 -11.66 -14.07
N TYR A 95 6.79 -10.48 -13.57
CA TYR A 95 5.41 -10.06 -13.35
C TYR A 95 5.13 -8.66 -13.82
N ASN A 96 4.00 -8.50 -14.47
CA ASN A 96 3.46 -7.20 -14.80
C ASN A 96 2.63 -6.72 -13.62
N LEU A 97 3.28 -6.05 -12.67
CA LEU A 97 2.61 -5.56 -11.47
C LEU A 97 1.87 -4.26 -11.75
N GLU A 98 0.62 -4.23 -11.35
CA GLU A 98 -0.19 -3.01 -11.41
C GLU A 98 -0.05 -2.20 -10.13
N ALA A 99 1.19 -2.03 -9.67
CA ALA A 99 1.52 -1.13 -8.59
C ALA A 99 1.88 0.23 -9.17
N ASP A 100 1.60 1.27 -8.41
CA ASP A 100 1.76 2.64 -8.89
C ASP A 100 3.10 3.23 -8.49
N HIS A 101 3.73 2.70 -7.47
CA HIS A 101 4.99 3.20 -6.96
C HIS A 101 5.69 2.12 -6.16
N PHE A 102 7.02 2.18 -6.15
CA PHE A 102 7.86 1.21 -5.43
C PHE A 102 8.85 1.95 -4.55
N LEU A 103 9.00 1.48 -3.31
CA LEU A 103 10.02 1.95 -2.38
C LEU A 103 10.82 0.75 -1.90
N THR A 104 12.12 0.89 -1.86
CA THR A 104 13.03 -0.18 -1.42
C THR A 104 13.32 -0.03 0.07
N LYS A 105 13.20 -1.12 0.82
CA LYS A 105 13.61 -1.14 2.22
C LYS A 105 15.14 -1.22 2.32
N PRO A 106 15.77 -0.50 3.24
CA PRO A 106 15.16 0.47 4.15
C PRO A 106 14.83 1.78 3.42
N CYS A 107 13.70 2.40 3.77
CA CYS A 107 13.32 3.70 3.21
C CYS A 107 13.06 4.67 4.33
N THR A 108 13.25 5.97 4.05
CA THR A 108 13.04 7.01 5.03
C THR A 108 11.55 7.36 5.11
N MET A 109 11.14 7.89 6.25
CA MET A 109 9.77 8.37 6.42
C MET A 109 9.46 9.48 5.40
N GLU A 110 10.43 10.33 5.10
CA GLU A 110 10.27 11.37 4.07
C GLU A 110 9.93 10.78 2.71
N ASN A 111 10.58 9.70 2.31
CA ASN A 111 10.30 9.05 1.02
C ASN A 111 8.90 8.45 1.01
N VAL A 112 8.47 7.85 2.13
CA VAL A 112 7.13 7.29 2.26
C VAL A 112 6.09 8.41 2.13
N LEU A 113 6.26 9.50 2.88
CA LEU A 113 5.33 10.63 2.85
C LEU A 113 5.27 11.29 1.48
N ARG A 114 6.42 11.43 0.82
CA ARG A 114 6.46 12.00 -0.53
C ARG A 114 5.68 11.13 -1.52
N GLY A 115 5.90 9.80 -1.45
CA GLY A 115 5.17 8.87 -2.31
C GLY A 115 3.67 8.94 -2.10
N ILE A 116 3.24 9.02 -0.86
CA ILE A 116 1.82 9.14 -0.52
C ILE A 116 1.24 10.42 -1.11
N ARG A 117 1.91 11.56 -0.91
CA ARG A 117 1.43 12.85 -1.41
C ARG A 117 1.32 12.86 -2.94
N ILE A 118 2.34 12.30 -3.62
CA ILE A 118 2.33 12.23 -5.08
C ILE A 118 1.16 11.37 -5.56
N MET A 119 1.01 10.18 -4.99
CA MET A 119 -0.05 9.26 -5.42
C MET A 119 -1.44 9.81 -5.15
N LEU A 120 -1.66 10.41 -3.99
CA LEU A 120 -2.95 10.99 -3.64
C LEU A 120 -3.31 12.14 -4.59
N SER A 121 -2.31 12.92 -5.04
CA SER A 121 -2.54 14.02 -5.97
C SER A 121 -3.01 13.55 -7.35
N LEU A 122 -2.77 12.28 -7.68
CA LEU A 122 -3.19 11.71 -8.97
C LEU A 122 -4.63 11.19 -8.96
N ILE A 123 -5.23 11.00 -7.80
CA ILE A 123 -6.57 10.43 -7.71
C ILE A 123 -7.63 11.24 -8.46
N PRO A 124 -7.70 12.58 -8.31
CA PRO A 124 -8.69 13.36 -9.04
C PRO A 124 -8.55 13.24 -10.56
N LEU A 125 -7.32 13.12 -11.05
CA LEU A 125 -7.06 12.98 -12.48
C LEU A 125 -7.55 11.63 -13.02
N ARG A 126 -7.36 10.57 -12.23
CA ARG A 126 -7.79 9.23 -12.61
C ARG A 126 -9.30 9.06 -12.56
N LYS A 127 -9.95 9.78 -11.65
CA LYS A 127 -11.41 9.72 -11.51
C LYS A 127 -12.15 10.33 -12.69
N GLU A 128 -11.50 11.22 -13.40
CA GLU A 128 -12.12 11.92 -14.56
C GLU A 128 -12.03 11.06 -15.83
N GLU A 129 -11.27 10.01 -15.81
CA GLU A 129 -11.16 9.07 -16.93
C GLU A 129 -12.34 8.09 -16.91
#